data_16069c9b0ce0f9b4db8283bd02720a3b
#
_entry.id   16069c9b0ce0f9b4db8283bd02720a3b
#
_cell.length_a   1.000
_cell.length_b   1.000
_cell.length_c   1.000
_cell.angle_alpha   90.00
_cell.angle_beta   90.00
_cell.angle_gamma   90.00
#
_symmetry.space_group_name_H-M   'P 1'
#
loop_
_entity.id
_entity.type
_entity.pdbx_description
1 polymer ?
#
loop_
_entity_poly.entity_id
_entity_poly.type
_entity_poly.pdbx_seq_one_letter_code
_entity_poly.pdbx_strand_id
1 'polypeptide(L)'
;MWWPIGPYGTMMAVILFSTIPLRNLLTRDEPDKRLALSELPAEIRSKGYHWHISLYVVMYFYKFIIDQHNESMKARVGGYTHWVHGLEGDFTLWAQEAFRSNLLTDVLSFHYLFVYLFIIWFSPMYFILVRDHVMADKAALNYLVIYLLAVPLYLFFNVEVTSSYIPGMDALLYHDNWFIEFVTNNDPMDNGVPSLHFGLPVGLLILNRLHVRDLGISIKEWRHREFDLFIQLNLVIYFFSIQYLGIHWILDIIPGVLLAAICAMFVHAWQPRIRARPKNGWKSVIPEKRSLAAATVFALLCTIAMANLAVDGVGTDESNPNMRIGADDVNIDTIEVHSLWDPVGVEIVNVGETPVYVVIVDRSHVVPHTDKGHVDWDSIVAGSDLNPDFQGVVLDIGESWVTEVETPSIYDTHLILCRVAGIAEGVGELRITMDYVDDELIWSAMLLSVPAFLIAGLVIEQAMRRSEDEVGEQAADVQA
;
A
#
# COMPACT_ATOMS: atom_id res chain seq x y z
N MET A 1 26.50 -16.77 11.88
CA MET A 1 26.26 -16.88 13.33
C MET A 1 24.78 -17.22 13.50
N TRP A 2 24.42 -18.41 13.93
CA TRP A 2 23.04 -18.84 14.05
C TRP A 2 22.38 -18.21 15.28
N TRP A 3 21.61 -17.13 15.09
CA TRP A 3 20.69 -16.66 16.12
C TRP A 3 19.42 -17.51 16.04
N PRO A 4 18.99 -18.14 17.12
CA PRO A 4 17.85 -19.07 17.11
C PRO A 4 16.48 -18.40 16.83
N ILE A 5 16.43 -17.07 16.74
CA ILE A 5 15.20 -16.27 16.59
C ILE A 5 15.09 -15.52 15.25
N GLY A 6 16.06 -15.71 14.31
CA GLY A 6 16.08 -15.03 13.01
C GLY A 6 16.22 -13.51 13.05
N PRO A 7 16.32 -12.82 11.90
CA PRO A 7 16.48 -11.37 11.82
C PRO A 7 15.33 -10.60 12.46
N TYR A 8 14.09 -10.99 12.16
CA TYR A 8 12.88 -10.35 12.70
C TYR A 8 12.80 -10.46 14.23
N GLY A 9 12.98 -11.66 14.77
CA GLY A 9 12.96 -11.86 16.22
C GLY A 9 14.07 -11.11 16.95
N THR A 10 15.25 -11.02 16.34
CA THR A 10 16.36 -10.21 16.87
C THR A 10 15.98 -8.72 16.91
N MET A 11 15.41 -8.19 15.84
CA MET A 11 14.96 -6.80 15.77
C MET A 11 13.90 -6.52 16.84
N MET A 12 12.90 -7.38 16.98
CA MET A 12 11.87 -7.25 18.01
C MET A 12 12.45 -7.27 19.42
N ALA A 13 13.42 -8.15 19.71
CA ALA A 13 14.10 -8.18 20.99
C ALA A 13 14.83 -6.85 21.28
N VAL A 14 15.57 -6.32 20.30
CA VAL A 14 16.27 -5.03 20.44
C VAL A 14 15.27 -3.88 20.71
N ILE A 15 14.14 -3.85 20.00
CA ILE A 15 13.07 -2.87 20.20
C ILE A 15 12.54 -2.91 21.64
N LEU A 16 12.20 -4.11 22.13
CA LEU A 16 11.68 -4.29 23.49
C LEU A 16 12.70 -3.88 24.55
N PHE A 17 13.96 -4.34 24.42
CA PHE A 17 15.02 -4.02 25.38
C PHE A 17 15.42 -2.53 25.36
N SER A 18 15.34 -1.85 24.21
CA SER A 18 15.67 -0.43 24.08
C SER A 18 14.60 0.50 24.68
N THR A 19 13.37 0.01 24.83
CA THR A 19 12.22 0.81 25.30
C THR A 19 12.47 1.44 26.68
N ILE A 20 12.93 0.67 27.64
CA ILE A 20 13.11 1.15 29.04
C ILE A 20 14.34 2.08 29.16
N PRO A 21 15.53 1.75 28.63
CA PRO A 21 16.66 2.66 28.63
C PRO A 21 16.34 4.02 28.00
N LEU A 22 15.69 4.03 26.83
CA LEU A 22 15.36 5.28 26.16
C LEU A 22 14.29 6.09 26.92
N ARG A 23 13.23 5.43 27.44
CA ARG A 23 12.29 6.11 28.34
C ARG A 23 13.02 6.78 29.49
N ASN A 24 13.95 6.07 30.14
CA ASN A 24 14.70 6.59 31.29
C ASN A 24 15.57 7.79 30.90
N LEU A 25 16.17 7.76 29.71
CA LEU A 25 16.96 8.88 29.18
C LEU A 25 16.08 10.11 28.94
N LEU A 26 14.94 9.93 28.25
CA LEU A 26 14.02 11.03 27.89
C LEU A 26 13.25 11.61 29.08
N THR A 27 13.22 10.92 30.21
CA THR A 27 12.53 11.36 31.43
C THR A 27 13.47 11.44 32.63
N ARG A 28 14.76 11.72 32.38
CA ARG A 28 15.78 11.78 33.45
C ARG A 28 15.42 12.75 34.56
N ASP A 29 14.76 13.85 34.24
CA ASP A 29 14.40 14.91 35.16
C ASP A 29 13.08 14.64 35.91
N GLU A 30 12.34 13.58 35.56
CA GLU A 30 11.04 13.23 36.16
C GLU A 30 10.91 11.73 36.51
N PRO A 31 11.82 11.14 37.29
CA PRO A 31 11.82 9.70 37.57
C PRO A 31 10.56 9.22 38.29
N ASP A 32 9.98 10.05 39.11
CA ASP A 32 8.80 9.74 39.96
C ASP A 32 7.50 9.60 39.14
N LYS A 33 7.48 10.14 37.90
CA LYS A 33 6.32 10.05 37.03
C LYS A 33 6.33 8.77 36.15
N ARG A 34 7.34 7.93 36.27
CA ARG A 34 7.47 6.68 35.52
C ARG A 34 6.58 5.59 36.12
N LEU A 35 5.89 4.89 35.24
CA LEU A 35 5.16 3.68 35.61
C LEU A 35 6.16 2.54 35.87
N ALA A 36 6.01 1.85 37.00
CA ALA A 36 6.76 0.64 37.24
C ALA A 36 6.27 -0.50 36.33
N LEU A 37 7.17 -1.36 35.83
CA LEU A 37 6.78 -2.45 34.93
C LEU A 37 5.81 -3.43 35.59
N SER A 38 5.90 -3.61 36.90
CA SER A 38 4.97 -4.44 37.66
C SER A 38 3.53 -3.88 37.68
N GLU A 39 3.36 -2.58 37.47
CA GLU A 39 2.05 -1.91 37.45
C GLU A 39 1.44 -1.92 36.03
N LEU A 40 2.24 -2.20 34.98
CA LEU A 40 1.81 -2.12 33.60
C LEU A 40 0.56 -2.97 33.28
N PRO A 41 0.41 -4.23 33.75
CA PRO A 41 -0.80 -5.02 33.49
C PRO A 41 -2.07 -4.41 34.10
N ALA A 42 -1.94 -3.80 35.30
CA ALA A 42 -3.05 -3.11 35.94
C ALA A 42 -3.43 -1.83 35.19
N GLU A 43 -2.43 -1.07 34.71
CA GLU A 43 -2.62 0.13 33.91
C GLU A 43 -3.30 -0.17 32.56
N ILE A 44 -2.87 -1.21 31.85
CA ILE A 44 -3.49 -1.68 30.61
C ILE A 44 -4.97 -1.98 30.84
N ARG A 45 -5.32 -2.68 31.91
CA ARG A 45 -6.71 -3.03 32.23
C ARG A 45 -7.54 -1.82 32.64
N SER A 46 -7.02 -0.98 33.53
CA SER A 46 -7.75 0.17 34.11
C SER A 46 -8.03 1.25 33.09
N LYS A 47 -7.11 1.47 32.13
CA LYS A 47 -7.22 2.48 31.06
C LYS A 47 -7.81 1.93 29.76
N GLY A 48 -8.04 0.62 29.69
CA GLY A 48 -8.64 0.00 28.52
C GLY A 48 -7.70 -0.15 27.32
N TYR A 49 -6.38 -0.19 27.52
CA TYR A 49 -5.43 -0.34 26.41
C TYR A 49 -5.49 -1.70 25.69
N HIS A 50 -6.18 -2.68 26.28
CA HIS A 50 -6.48 -3.93 25.59
C HIS A 50 -7.26 -3.73 24.27
N TRP A 51 -8.07 -2.66 24.17
CA TRP A 51 -8.73 -2.30 22.90
C TRP A 51 -7.75 -1.88 21.81
N HIS A 52 -6.69 -1.16 22.18
CA HIS A 52 -5.62 -0.80 21.24
C HIS A 52 -4.92 -2.05 20.71
N ILE A 53 -4.58 -2.99 21.61
CA ILE A 53 -3.97 -4.26 21.23
C ILE A 53 -4.89 -5.03 20.27
N SER A 54 -6.21 -5.10 20.58
CA SER A 54 -7.18 -5.76 19.72
C SER A 54 -7.26 -5.11 18.32
N LEU A 55 -7.22 -3.77 18.25
CA LEU A 55 -7.23 -3.05 16.97
C LEU A 55 -5.96 -3.34 16.15
N TYR A 56 -4.78 -3.40 16.78
CA TYR A 56 -3.55 -3.80 16.09
C TYR A 56 -3.60 -5.23 15.56
N VAL A 57 -4.21 -6.16 16.31
CA VAL A 57 -4.45 -7.52 15.84
C VAL A 57 -5.38 -7.53 14.62
N VAL A 58 -6.47 -6.76 14.64
CA VAL A 58 -7.38 -6.61 13.48
C VAL A 58 -6.63 -6.03 12.28
N MET A 59 -5.79 -5.00 12.49
CA MET A 59 -4.97 -4.42 11.42
C MET A 59 -3.97 -5.42 10.84
N TYR A 60 -3.36 -6.26 11.67
CA TYR A 60 -2.47 -7.32 11.20
C TYR A 60 -3.21 -8.29 10.27
N PHE A 61 -4.41 -8.74 10.64
CA PHE A 61 -5.22 -9.59 9.78
C PHE A 61 -5.69 -8.88 8.52
N TYR A 62 -6.06 -7.61 8.61
CA TYR A 62 -6.43 -6.80 7.45
C TYR A 62 -5.25 -6.72 6.46
N LYS A 63 -4.05 -6.36 6.94
CA LYS A 63 -2.85 -6.35 6.13
C LYS A 63 -2.57 -7.73 5.51
N PHE A 64 -2.65 -8.79 6.29
CA PHE A 64 -2.43 -10.16 5.82
C PHE A 64 -3.36 -10.53 4.66
N ILE A 65 -4.65 -10.18 4.74
CA ILE A 65 -5.62 -10.43 3.66
C ILE A 65 -5.26 -9.60 2.42
N ILE A 66 -4.94 -8.32 2.60
CA ILE A 66 -4.56 -7.45 1.48
C ILE A 66 -3.27 -7.95 0.81
N ASP A 67 -2.27 -8.35 1.58
CA ASP A 67 -0.99 -8.83 1.04
C ASP A 67 -1.16 -10.09 0.17
N GLN A 68 -2.15 -10.95 0.47
CA GLN A 68 -2.46 -12.13 -0.35
C GLN A 68 -2.99 -11.78 -1.75
N HIS A 69 -3.62 -10.62 -1.91
CA HIS A 69 -4.18 -10.16 -3.18
C HIS A 69 -3.34 -9.05 -3.84
N ASN A 70 -2.27 -8.62 -3.17
CA ASN A 70 -1.49 -7.46 -3.57
C ASN A 70 -0.87 -7.65 -4.97
N GLU A 71 -0.20 -8.78 -5.22
CA GLU A 71 0.48 -9.02 -6.49
C GLU A 71 -0.51 -9.09 -7.66
N SER A 72 -1.61 -9.84 -7.51
CA SER A 72 -2.61 -9.97 -8.55
C SER A 72 -3.34 -8.66 -8.87
N MET A 73 -3.58 -7.81 -7.86
CA MET A 73 -4.19 -6.49 -8.06
C MET A 73 -3.21 -5.52 -8.71
N LYS A 74 -1.99 -5.44 -8.20
CA LYS A 74 -0.98 -4.49 -8.69
C LYS A 74 -0.51 -4.78 -10.11
N ALA A 75 -0.49 -6.04 -10.52
CA ALA A 75 -0.17 -6.43 -11.90
C ALA A 75 -1.15 -5.81 -12.91
N ARG A 76 -2.38 -5.50 -12.49
CA ARG A 76 -3.44 -4.91 -13.32
C ARG A 76 -3.55 -3.38 -13.19
N VAL A 77 -2.91 -2.78 -12.19
CA VAL A 77 -2.95 -1.34 -11.96
C VAL A 77 -1.90 -0.63 -12.80
N GLY A 78 -2.25 0.51 -13.40
CA GLY A 78 -1.29 1.36 -14.13
C GLY A 78 -0.10 1.78 -13.27
N GLY A 79 1.09 1.78 -13.84
CA GLY A 79 2.34 2.18 -13.18
C GLY A 79 2.60 3.68 -13.33
N TYR A 80 2.79 4.39 -12.23
CA TYR A 80 2.99 5.84 -12.19
C TYR A 80 4.44 6.27 -11.98
N THR A 81 5.36 5.32 -11.91
CA THR A 81 6.79 5.59 -11.65
C THR A 81 7.42 6.54 -12.66
N HIS A 82 7.09 6.37 -13.97
CA HIS A 82 7.58 7.25 -15.04
C HIS A 82 7.13 8.71 -14.85
N TRP A 83 5.96 8.91 -14.26
CA TRP A 83 5.40 10.23 -13.97
C TRP A 83 6.17 10.92 -12.86
N VAL A 84 6.44 10.18 -11.77
CA VAL A 84 7.23 10.66 -10.63
C VAL A 84 8.66 10.95 -11.07
N HIS A 85 9.30 10.05 -11.82
CA HIS A 85 10.62 10.25 -12.39
C HIS A 85 10.68 11.46 -13.34
N GLY A 86 9.65 11.65 -14.18
CA GLY A 86 9.57 12.81 -15.08
C GLY A 86 9.57 14.15 -14.35
N LEU A 87 9.11 14.20 -13.09
CA LEU A 87 9.11 15.41 -12.26
C LEU A 87 10.39 15.57 -11.43
N GLU A 88 10.97 14.47 -10.92
CA GLU A 88 12.11 14.50 -10.00
C GLU A 88 13.47 14.29 -10.68
N GLY A 89 13.48 13.49 -11.77
CA GLY A 89 14.71 13.07 -12.44
C GLY A 89 15.58 12.17 -11.57
N ASP A 90 16.89 12.21 -11.82
CA ASP A 90 17.89 11.33 -11.19
C ASP A 90 18.53 11.92 -9.91
N PHE A 91 17.80 12.78 -9.20
CA PHE A 91 18.37 13.45 -8.01
C PHE A 91 18.81 12.45 -6.93
N THR A 92 18.05 11.39 -6.70
CA THR A 92 18.35 10.35 -5.71
C THR A 92 19.60 9.55 -6.09
N LEU A 93 19.82 9.28 -7.39
CA LEU A 93 21.05 8.66 -7.88
C LEU A 93 22.26 9.55 -7.58
N TRP A 94 22.18 10.86 -7.89
CA TRP A 94 23.24 11.81 -7.56
C TRP A 94 23.56 11.83 -6.06
N ALA A 95 22.53 11.83 -5.20
CA ALA A 95 22.71 11.79 -3.75
C ALA A 95 23.39 10.49 -3.28
N GLN A 96 23.04 9.35 -3.85
CA GLN A 96 23.67 8.08 -3.56
C GLN A 96 25.14 8.06 -3.95
N GLU A 97 25.48 8.49 -5.16
CA GLU A 97 26.87 8.54 -5.65
C GLU A 97 27.75 9.50 -4.85
N ALA A 98 27.22 10.70 -4.52
CA ALA A 98 27.96 11.73 -3.80
C ALA A 98 28.38 11.31 -2.39
N PHE A 99 27.62 10.45 -1.73
CA PHE A 99 27.82 10.05 -0.33
C PHE A 99 28.15 8.57 -0.16
N ARG A 100 28.44 7.84 -1.22
CA ARG A 100 28.62 6.38 -1.19
C ARG A 100 29.70 5.94 -0.20
N SER A 101 29.30 5.16 0.81
CA SER A 101 30.17 4.63 1.85
C SER A 101 29.55 3.40 2.51
N ASN A 102 30.31 2.30 2.62
CA ASN A 102 29.82 1.06 3.24
C ASN A 102 29.35 1.31 4.69
N LEU A 103 30.12 2.04 5.48
CA LEU A 103 29.74 2.37 6.86
C LEU A 103 28.44 3.17 6.91
N LEU A 104 28.27 4.14 6.00
CA LEU A 104 27.06 4.94 5.93
C LEU A 104 25.87 4.08 5.52
N THR A 105 26.03 3.17 4.57
CA THR A 105 25.03 2.20 4.15
C THR A 105 24.56 1.33 5.31
N ASP A 106 25.49 0.72 6.06
CA ASP A 106 25.15 -0.12 7.22
C ASP A 106 24.38 0.67 8.29
N VAL A 107 24.87 1.86 8.63
CA VAL A 107 24.25 2.71 9.66
C VAL A 107 22.86 3.17 9.24
N LEU A 108 22.69 3.62 8.00
CA LEU A 108 21.41 4.13 7.52
C LEU A 108 20.41 2.99 7.27
N SER A 109 20.84 1.82 6.79
CA SER A 109 19.98 0.65 6.64
C SER A 109 19.48 0.15 7.99
N PHE A 110 20.34 0.07 9.00
CA PHE A 110 19.94 -0.25 10.36
C PHE A 110 18.97 0.81 10.93
N HIS A 111 19.28 2.10 10.77
CA HIS A 111 18.41 3.18 11.21
C HIS A 111 17.05 3.12 10.53
N TYR A 112 17.02 2.96 9.22
CA TYR A 112 15.80 2.90 8.42
C TYR A 112 14.84 1.83 8.92
N LEU A 113 15.31 0.61 9.11
CA LEU A 113 14.49 -0.52 9.54
C LEU A 113 14.19 -0.48 11.04
N PHE A 114 15.24 -0.36 11.87
CA PHE A 114 15.09 -0.42 13.32
C PHE A 114 14.29 0.74 13.86
N VAL A 115 14.66 1.99 13.51
CA VAL A 115 14.04 3.17 14.11
C VAL A 115 12.61 3.35 13.65
N TYR A 116 12.27 2.93 12.44
CA TYR A 116 10.88 2.93 11.96
C TYR A 116 9.98 2.07 12.85
N LEU A 117 10.30 0.80 13.00
CA LEU A 117 9.55 -0.11 13.86
C LEU A 117 9.59 0.31 15.32
N PHE A 118 10.76 0.82 15.75
CA PHE A 118 10.93 1.31 17.11
C PHE A 118 10.01 2.50 17.41
N ILE A 119 9.91 3.49 16.55
CA ILE A 119 9.01 4.64 16.74
C ILE A 119 7.55 4.20 16.83
N ILE A 120 7.11 3.28 15.97
CA ILE A 120 5.74 2.75 15.98
C ILE A 120 5.42 2.09 17.33
N TRP A 121 6.33 1.27 17.84
CA TRP A 121 6.19 0.61 19.13
C TRP A 121 6.40 1.58 20.30
N PHE A 122 7.50 2.31 20.26
CA PHE A 122 7.96 3.11 21.39
C PHE A 122 7.04 4.28 21.73
N SER A 123 6.44 4.94 20.73
CA SER A 123 5.66 6.15 20.98
C SER A 123 4.44 5.89 21.87
N PRO A 124 3.51 4.96 21.57
CA PRO A 124 2.40 4.68 22.47
C PRO A 124 2.88 4.09 23.81
N MET A 125 3.89 3.22 23.79
CA MET A 125 4.46 2.65 25.02
C MET A 125 5.13 3.69 25.90
N TYR A 126 5.86 4.64 25.33
CA TYR A 126 6.45 5.75 26.06
C TYR A 126 5.37 6.51 26.84
N PHE A 127 4.30 6.93 26.15
CA PHE A 127 3.22 7.68 26.80
C PHE A 127 2.48 6.86 27.87
N ILE A 128 2.30 5.55 27.67
CA ILE A 128 1.78 4.65 28.72
C ILE A 128 2.73 4.66 29.93
N LEU A 129 4.02 4.45 29.67
CA LEU A 129 5.05 4.31 30.72
C LEU A 129 5.34 5.61 31.48
N VAL A 130 4.88 6.75 30.97
CA VAL A 130 4.96 8.07 31.64
C VAL A 130 3.59 8.60 32.09
N ARG A 131 2.56 7.74 32.04
CA ARG A 131 1.18 8.01 32.49
C ARG A 131 0.48 9.16 31.74
N ASP A 132 0.85 9.41 30.48
CA ASP A 132 0.12 10.31 29.58
C ASP A 132 -0.87 9.53 28.70
N HIS A 133 -2.04 9.27 29.26
CA HIS A 133 -3.05 8.42 28.63
C HIS A 133 -3.66 9.04 27.37
N VAL A 134 -3.73 10.36 27.30
CA VAL A 134 -4.30 11.06 26.14
C VAL A 134 -3.38 10.91 24.95
N MET A 135 -2.08 11.15 25.16
CA MET A 135 -1.09 10.98 24.08
C MET A 135 -0.86 9.53 23.71
N ALA A 136 -0.95 8.60 24.68
CA ALA A 136 -0.90 7.17 24.38
C ALA A 136 -1.99 6.72 23.39
N ASP A 137 -3.24 7.17 23.65
CA ASP A 137 -4.36 6.92 22.75
C ASP A 137 -4.15 7.54 21.37
N LYS A 138 -3.79 8.83 21.35
CA LYS A 138 -3.60 9.57 20.10
C LYS A 138 -2.49 8.95 19.25
N ALA A 139 -1.35 8.57 19.85
CA ALA A 139 -0.25 7.95 19.14
C ALA A 139 -0.65 6.59 18.54
N ALA A 140 -1.28 5.72 19.34
CA ALA A 140 -1.72 4.40 18.88
C ALA A 140 -2.77 4.50 17.76
N LEU A 141 -3.79 5.34 17.93
CA LEU A 141 -4.84 5.54 16.92
C LEU A 141 -4.30 6.17 15.64
N ASN A 142 -3.34 7.09 15.76
CA ASN A 142 -2.74 7.74 14.58
C ASN A 142 -2.03 6.75 13.68
N TYR A 143 -1.22 5.85 14.23
CA TYR A 143 -0.56 4.82 13.44
C TYR A 143 -1.56 3.89 12.79
N LEU A 144 -2.57 3.44 13.54
CA LEU A 144 -3.64 2.59 13.02
C LEU A 144 -4.36 3.25 11.82
N VAL A 145 -4.74 4.53 11.96
CA VAL A 145 -5.48 5.24 10.92
C VAL A 145 -4.59 5.50 9.70
N ILE A 146 -3.33 5.90 9.89
CA ILE A 146 -2.39 6.11 8.79
C ILE A 146 -2.22 4.82 7.97
N TYR A 147 -1.97 3.68 8.62
CA TYR A 147 -1.85 2.41 7.91
C TYR A 147 -3.11 2.03 7.15
N LEU A 148 -4.28 2.17 7.78
CA LEU A 148 -5.55 1.86 7.13
C LEU A 148 -5.77 2.69 5.87
N LEU A 149 -5.41 3.98 5.92
CA LEU A 149 -5.65 4.90 4.81
C LEU A 149 -4.53 4.89 3.75
N ALA A 150 -3.36 4.36 4.08
CA ALA A 150 -2.27 4.20 3.11
C ALA A 150 -2.51 3.03 2.14
N VAL A 151 -3.17 1.96 2.59
CA VAL A 151 -3.37 0.74 1.80
C VAL A 151 -3.96 0.99 0.41
N PRO A 152 -5.07 1.74 0.23
CA PRO A 152 -5.60 1.99 -1.11
C PRO A 152 -4.65 2.78 -2.01
N LEU A 153 -3.80 3.63 -1.45
CA LEU A 153 -2.78 4.35 -2.23
C LEU A 153 -1.69 3.39 -2.71
N TYR A 154 -1.24 2.47 -1.88
CA TYR A 154 -0.28 1.44 -2.28
C TYR A 154 -0.82 0.46 -3.32
N LEU A 155 -2.11 0.13 -3.25
CA LEU A 155 -2.73 -0.80 -4.19
C LEU A 155 -3.02 -0.16 -5.55
N PHE A 156 -3.51 1.08 -5.58
CA PHE A 156 -4.11 1.70 -6.77
C PHE A 156 -3.33 2.91 -7.31
N PHE A 157 -2.25 3.28 -6.68
CA PHE A 157 -1.30 4.29 -7.17
C PHE A 157 0.12 3.72 -7.10
N ASN A 158 0.39 2.78 -7.99
CA ASN A 158 1.62 1.99 -7.98
C ASN A 158 2.82 2.83 -8.43
N VAL A 159 3.79 2.99 -7.51
CA VAL A 159 5.07 3.66 -7.78
C VAL A 159 6.20 2.81 -7.22
N GLU A 160 7.10 2.38 -8.10
CA GLU A 160 8.27 1.62 -7.72
C GLU A 160 9.28 2.46 -6.93
N VAL A 161 10.10 1.80 -6.13
CA VAL A 161 11.23 2.44 -5.44
C VAL A 161 12.28 2.93 -6.44
N THR A 162 13.04 3.96 -6.08
CA THR A 162 14.00 4.60 -6.99
C THR A 162 15.06 3.65 -7.53
N SER A 163 15.52 2.70 -6.70
CA SER A 163 16.52 1.70 -7.10
C SER A 163 16.00 0.62 -8.07
N SER A 164 14.69 0.43 -8.19
CA SER A 164 14.11 -0.46 -9.20
C SER A 164 13.95 0.21 -10.57
N TYR A 165 13.83 1.54 -10.58
CA TYR A 165 13.47 2.29 -11.77
C TYR A 165 14.64 3.07 -12.41
N ILE A 166 15.52 3.70 -11.61
CA ILE A 166 16.59 4.56 -12.12
C ILE A 166 17.79 3.68 -12.54
N PRO A 167 18.18 3.67 -13.84
CA PRO A 167 19.33 2.89 -14.30
C PRO A 167 20.63 3.31 -13.60
N GLY A 168 21.37 2.34 -13.07
CA GLY A 168 22.65 2.57 -12.37
C GLY A 168 22.50 2.90 -10.88
N MET A 169 21.30 3.01 -10.36
CA MET A 169 21.08 3.17 -8.92
C MET A 169 21.12 1.82 -8.21
N ASP A 170 21.89 1.73 -7.14
CA ASP A 170 21.99 0.52 -6.34
C ASP A 170 20.91 0.45 -5.27
N ALA A 171 20.34 -0.72 -5.08
CA ALA A 171 19.40 -1.00 -3.99
C ALA A 171 20.17 -1.21 -2.67
N LEU A 172 20.72 -0.12 -2.10
CA LEU A 172 21.64 -0.19 -0.96
C LEU A 172 21.01 -0.75 0.31
N LEU A 173 19.70 -0.63 0.49
CA LEU A 173 19.00 -1.27 1.61
C LEU A 173 19.14 -2.80 1.57
N TYR A 174 19.30 -3.37 0.39
CA TYR A 174 19.35 -4.82 0.14
C TYR A 174 20.80 -5.33 -0.04
N HIS A 175 21.78 -4.66 0.53
CA HIS A 175 23.20 -4.98 0.35
C HIS A 175 23.66 -6.23 1.11
N ASP A 176 22.91 -6.72 2.09
CA ASP A 176 23.25 -7.86 2.94
C ASP A 176 22.05 -8.82 3.05
N ASN A 177 22.31 -10.13 3.11
CA ASN A 177 21.29 -11.17 3.23
C ASN A 177 20.37 -10.98 4.44
N TRP A 178 20.87 -10.42 5.53
CA TRP A 178 20.07 -10.15 6.73
C TRP A 178 19.02 -9.07 6.48
N PHE A 179 19.40 -7.99 5.80
CA PHE A 179 18.47 -6.93 5.42
C PHE A 179 17.49 -7.40 4.35
N ILE A 180 17.97 -8.17 3.36
CA ILE A 180 17.11 -8.77 2.31
C ILE A 180 16.03 -9.63 2.96
N GLU A 181 16.38 -10.58 3.82
CA GLU A 181 15.40 -11.48 4.48
C GLU A 181 14.38 -10.69 5.30
N PHE A 182 14.79 -9.58 5.92
CA PHE A 182 13.88 -8.76 6.70
C PHE A 182 12.92 -7.95 5.81
N VAL A 183 13.43 -7.29 4.78
CA VAL A 183 12.65 -6.33 3.96
C VAL A 183 11.73 -7.08 2.98
N THR A 184 12.24 -8.02 2.21
CA THR A 184 11.48 -8.72 1.16
C THR A 184 10.23 -9.43 1.67
N ASN A 185 10.22 -9.82 2.94
CA ASN A 185 9.06 -10.44 3.58
C ASN A 185 8.04 -9.42 4.13
N ASN A 186 8.36 -8.12 4.15
CA ASN A 186 7.55 -7.13 4.86
C ASN A 186 7.22 -5.87 4.06
N ASP A 187 7.99 -5.53 3.02
CA ASP A 187 7.84 -4.28 2.28
C ASP A 187 8.09 -4.49 0.77
N PRO A 188 7.04 -4.52 -0.05
CA PRO A 188 7.17 -4.63 -1.50
C PRO A 188 7.89 -3.43 -2.12
N MET A 189 8.66 -3.66 -3.20
CA MET A 189 9.44 -2.63 -3.90
C MET A 189 8.61 -1.65 -4.75
N ASP A 190 7.31 -1.80 -4.76
CA ASP A 190 6.35 -0.99 -5.51
C ASP A 190 5.40 -0.17 -4.61
N ASN A 191 5.75 -0.03 -3.33
CA ASN A 191 5.04 0.79 -2.34
C ASN A 191 5.73 2.16 -2.13
N GLY A 192 6.15 2.84 -3.20
CA GLY A 192 6.83 4.13 -3.10
C GLY A 192 5.94 5.20 -2.45
N VAL A 193 4.71 5.37 -2.91
CA VAL A 193 3.78 6.44 -2.49
C VAL A 193 2.62 5.88 -1.66
N PRO A 194 2.34 6.48 -0.47
CA PRO A 194 3.04 7.56 0.24
C PRO A 194 4.20 7.05 1.11
N SER A 195 5.25 7.84 1.34
CA SER A 195 6.31 7.45 2.28
C SER A 195 5.82 7.45 3.73
N LEU A 196 5.63 6.26 4.32
CA LEU A 196 5.25 6.12 5.73
C LEU A 196 6.43 6.30 6.69
N HIS A 197 7.67 6.08 6.24
CA HIS A 197 8.87 6.39 7.02
C HIS A 197 8.93 7.87 7.39
N PHE A 198 8.35 8.72 6.54
CA PHE A 198 8.20 10.13 6.79
C PHE A 198 6.83 10.46 7.43
N GLY A 199 5.75 9.87 6.92
CA GLY A 199 4.39 10.15 7.35
C GLY A 199 4.12 9.82 8.83
N LEU A 200 4.57 8.66 9.33
CA LEU A 200 4.28 8.26 10.72
C LEU A 200 4.91 9.20 11.77
N PRO A 201 6.21 9.54 11.71
CA PRO A 201 6.78 10.49 12.64
C PRO A 201 6.22 11.91 12.47
N VAL A 202 5.92 12.37 11.26
CA VAL A 202 5.26 13.68 11.03
C VAL A 202 3.89 13.72 11.68
N GLY A 203 3.06 12.68 11.53
CA GLY A 203 1.75 12.61 12.17
C GLY A 203 1.83 12.73 13.69
N LEU A 204 2.83 12.09 14.30
CA LEU A 204 3.09 12.20 15.73
C LEU A 204 3.52 13.61 16.12
N LEU A 205 4.40 14.28 15.36
CA LEU A 205 4.79 15.66 15.60
C LEU A 205 3.60 16.63 15.50
N ILE A 206 2.71 16.42 14.54
CA ILE A 206 1.48 17.22 14.41
C ILE A 206 0.59 17.00 15.64
N LEU A 207 0.40 15.76 16.09
CA LEU A 207 -0.36 15.47 17.32
C LEU A 207 0.25 16.15 18.55
N ASN A 208 1.58 16.17 18.70
CA ASN A 208 2.27 16.86 19.77
C ASN A 208 1.93 18.37 19.74
N ARG A 209 1.96 18.99 18.54
CA ARG A 209 1.62 20.42 18.38
C ARG A 209 0.15 20.71 18.72
N LEU A 210 -0.76 19.88 18.24
CA LEU A 210 -2.19 20.00 18.53
C LEU A 210 -2.46 19.82 20.04
N HIS A 211 -1.79 18.86 20.68
CA HIS A 211 -1.97 18.59 22.10
C HIS A 211 -1.47 19.73 22.99
N VAL A 212 -0.26 20.26 22.75
CA VAL A 212 0.27 21.38 23.56
C VAL A 212 -0.51 22.65 23.33
N ARG A 213 -1.09 22.86 22.15
CA ARG A 213 -2.01 23.97 21.89
C ARG A 213 -3.27 23.88 22.77
N ASP A 214 -3.85 22.68 22.89
CA ASP A 214 -5.01 22.46 23.78
C ASP A 214 -4.67 22.71 25.27
N LEU A 215 -3.43 22.42 25.65
CA LEU A 215 -2.94 22.72 27.03
C LEU A 215 -2.61 24.18 27.26
N GLY A 216 -2.62 25.03 26.22
CA GLY A 216 -2.25 26.44 26.30
C GLY A 216 -0.76 26.68 26.62
N ILE A 217 0.12 25.75 26.34
CA ILE A 217 1.56 25.81 26.55
C ILE A 217 2.34 25.74 25.24
N SER A 218 3.61 26.16 25.28
CA SER A 218 4.51 25.98 24.16
C SER A 218 5.14 24.57 24.17
N ILE A 219 5.62 24.10 23.00
CA ILE A 219 6.33 22.81 22.91
C ILE A 219 7.60 22.78 23.77
N LYS A 220 8.21 23.95 24.02
CA LYS A 220 9.41 24.08 24.86
C LYS A 220 9.12 23.83 26.33
N GLU A 221 7.90 24.10 26.77
CA GLU A 221 7.42 23.91 28.15
C GLU A 221 6.80 22.55 28.36
N TRP A 222 6.56 21.81 27.26
CA TRP A 222 5.96 20.49 27.34
C TRP A 222 6.91 19.46 27.96
N ARG A 223 6.41 18.73 28.95
CA ARG A 223 7.21 17.71 29.68
C ARG A 223 7.83 16.64 28.79
N HIS A 224 7.29 16.41 27.59
CA HIS A 224 7.81 15.43 26.64
C HIS A 224 8.60 16.08 25.49
N ARG A 225 9.18 17.26 25.71
CA ARG A 225 9.99 17.97 24.72
C ARG A 225 11.15 17.13 24.19
N GLU A 226 11.83 16.38 25.07
CA GLU A 226 12.96 15.54 24.68
C GLU A 226 12.52 14.40 23.75
N PHE A 227 11.32 13.84 23.99
CA PHE A 227 10.70 12.88 23.08
C PHE A 227 10.36 13.51 21.73
N ASP A 228 9.79 14.69 21.71
CA ASP A 228 9.50 15.43 20.48
C ASP A 228 10.76 15.73 19.66
N LEU A 229 11.85 16.15 20.34
CA LEU A 229 13.15 16.36 19.71
C LEU A 229 13.76 15.07 19.16
N PHE A 230 13.61 13.95 19.87
CA PHE A 230 14.01 12.63 19.39
C PHE A 230 13.31 12.29 18.06
N ILE A 231 12.00 12.51 17.94
CA ILE A 231 11.25 12.28 16.68
C ILE A 231 11.72 13.22 15.57
N GLN A 232 11.94 14.52 15.87
CA GLN A 232 12.45 15.47 14.87
C GLN A 232 13.82 15.07 14.32
N LEU A 233 14.74 14.64 15.18
CA LEU A 233 16.06 14.20 14.77
C LEU A 233 15.99 13.00 13.83
N ASN A 234 15.17 12.00 14.17
CA ASN A 234 14.98 10.83 13.32
C ASN A 234 14.34 11.19 11.98
N LEU A 235 13.43 12.16 11.94
CA LEU A 235 12.84 12.63 10.70
C LEU A 235 13.88 13.25 9.75
N VAL A 236 14.85 13.99 10.27
CA VAL A 236 15.96 14.54 9.47
C VAL A 236 16.83 13.41 8.91
N ILE A 237 17.12 12.38 9.71
CA ILE A 237 17.89 11.24 9.25
C ILE A 237 17.10 10.46 8.19
N TYR A 238 15.80 10.27 8.35
CA TYR A 238 14.95 9.63 7.34
C TYR A 238 14.95 10.39 6.02
N PHE A 239 14.86 11.72 6.05
CA PHE A 239 14.89 12.54 4.84
C PHE A 239 16.13 12.26 3.98
N PHE A 240 17.28 12.03 4.61
CA PHE A 240 18.50 11.67 3.91
C PHE A 240 18.53 10.17 3.53
N SER A 241 18.17 9.28 4.47
CA SER A 241 18.32 7.83 4.25
C SER A 241 17.42 7.28 3.16
N ILE A 242 16.17 7.76 3.02
CA ILE A 242 15.24 7.27 2.00
C ILE A 242 15.75 7.52 0.57
N GLN A 243 16.48 8.61 0.36
CA GLN A 243 17.06 8.95 -0.94
C GLN A 243 18.36 8.18 -1.18
N TYR A 244 19.23 8.15 -0.18
CA TYR A 244 20.53 7.48 -0.25
C TYR A 244 20.40 5.96 -0.44
N LEU A 245 19.45 5.32 0.24
CA LEU A 245 19.23 3.87 0.18
C LEU A 245 18.50 3.38 -1.07
N GLY A 246 17.97 4.28 -1.88
CA GLY A 246 17.27 3.93 -3.12
C GLY A 246 15.83 3.45 -2.92
N ILE A 247 15.14 3.98 -1.89
CA ILE A 247 13.82 3.47 -1.49
C ILE A 247 12.68 4.41 -1.89
N HIS A 248 12.85 5.71 -1.76
CA HIS A 248 11.76 6.66 -2.03
C HIS A 248 12.21 7.82 -2.91
N TRP A 249 11.26 8.34 -3.65
CA TRP A 249 11.32 9.63 -4.31
C TRP A 249 11.11 10.75 -3.28
N ILE A 250 11.65 11.95 -3.54
CA ILE A 250 11.36 13.13 -2.69
C ILE A 250 9.85 13.44 -2.76
N LEU A 251 9.27 13.24 -3.94
CA LEU A 251 7.84 13.47 -4.16
C LEU A 251 6.94 12.56 -3.32
N ASP A 252 7.41 11.37 -2.88
CA ASP A 252 6.66 10.46 -2.00
C ASP A 252 6.42 11.05 -0.60
N ILE A 253 7.25 12.01 -0.21
CA ILE A 253 7.15 12.68 1.10
C ILE A 253 5.89 13.54 1.17
N ILE A 254 5.52 14.21 0.08
CA ILE A 254 4.39 15.14 0.05
C ILE A 254 3.07 14.43 0.40
N PRO A 255 2.65 13.36 -0.31
CA PRO A 255 1.46 12.61 0.05
C PRO A 255 1.58 11.95 1.44
N GLY A 256 2.77 11.53 1.86
CA GLY A 256 3.03 11.02 3.21
C GLY A 256 2.73 12.06 4.31
N VAL A 257 3.17 13.30 4.13
CA VAL A 257 2.90 14.41 5.05
C VAL A 257 1.42 14.80 5.03
N LEU A 258 0.78 14.85 3.87
CA LEU A 258 -0.64 15.18 3.75
C LEU A 258 -1.51 14.12 4.43
N LEU A 259 -1.25 12.86 4.18
CA LEU A 259 -1.92 11.73 4.84
C LEU A 259 -1.75 11.82 6.35
N ALA A 260 -0.52 12.02 6.84
CA ALA A 260 -0.21 12.15 8.24
C ALA A 260 -0.95 13.33 8.90
N ALA A 261 -1.04 14.47 8.22
CA ALA A 261 -1.74 15.64 8.72
C ALA A 261 -3.26 15.38 8.85
N ILE A 262 -3.88 14.79 7.83
CA ILE A 262 -5.30 14.40 7.84
C ILE A 262 -5.57 13.44 9.00
N CYS A 263 -4.77 12.39 9.13
CA CYS A 263 -4.92 11.39 10.19
C CYS A 263 -4.73 11.99 11.58
N ALA A 264 -3.71 12.82 11.78
CA ALA A 264 -3.45 13.46 13.07
C ALA A 264 -4.59 14.41 13.49
N MET A 265 -5.11 15.21 12.55
CA MET A 265 -6.26 16.10 12.80
C MET A 265 -7.52 15.29 13.11
N PHE A 266 -7.78 14.22 12.37
CA PHE A 266 -8.88 13.32 12.64
C PHE A 266 -8.78 12.70 14.02
N VAL A 267 -7.67 12.07 14.36
CA VAL A 267 -7.43 11.41 15.65
C VAL A 267 -7.54 12.43 16.80
N HIS A 268 -6.97 13.62 16.64
CA HIS A 268 -7.05 14.67 17.63
C HIS A 268 -8.51 15.08 17.93
N ALA A 269 -9.35 15.20 16.92
CA ALA A 269 -10.74 15.58 17.05
C ALA A 269 -11.64 14.45 17.59
N TRP A 270 -11.35 13.20 17.21
CA TRP A 270 -12.20 12.04 17.55
C TRP A 270 -11.79 11.29 18.80
N GLN A 271 -10.52 11.30 19.21
CA GLN A 271 -10.08 10.60 20.43
C GLN A 271 -10.89 10.96 21.66
N PRO A 272 -11.20 12.25 21.97
CA PRO A 272 -12.04 12.60 23.12
C PRO A 272 -13.47 12.04 23.00
N ARG A 273 -14.03 12.04 21.79
CA ARG A 273 -15.38 11.51 21.51
C ARG A 273 -15.45 10.00 21.70
N ILE A 274 -14.41 9.28 21.23
CA ILE A 274 -14.27 7.83 21.39
C ILE A 274 -14.17 7.48 22.88
N ARG A 275 -13.36 8.22 23.65
CA ARG A 275 -13.22 8.03 25.09
C ARG A 275 -14.50 8.36 25.88
N ALA A 276 -15.30 9.31 25.41
CA ALA A 276 -16.58 9.66 26.02
C ALA A 276 -17.71 8.64 25.70
N ARG A 277 -17.52 7.75 24.70
CA ARG A 277 -18.55 6.79 24.25
C ARG A 277 -19.16 5.94 25.37
N PRO A 278 -18.40 5.38 26.33
CA PRO A 278 -19.00 4.57 27.40
C PRO A 278 -20.04 5.31 28.22
N LYS A 279 -19.93 6.65 28.33
CA LYS A 279 -20.87 7.51 29.07
C LYS A 279 -21.98 8.06 28.18
N ASN A 280 -21.65 8.46 26.95
CA ASN A 280 -22.52 9.23 26.06
C ASN A 280 -23.12 8.40 24.92
N GLY A 281 -22.73 7.12 24.79
CA GLY A 281 -23.16 6.21 23.71
C GLY A 281 -22.53 6.54 22.36
N TRP A 282 -22.86 5.76 21.32
CA TRP A 282 -22.31 5.90 19.98
C TRP A 282 -22.65 7.23 19.29
N LYS A 283 -23.77 7.88 19.69
CA LYS A 283 -24.15 9.18 19.12
C LYS A 283 -23.10 10.27 19.34
N SER A 284 -22.25 10.15 20.37
CA SER A 284 -21.17 11.11 20.62
C SER A 284 -20.02 11.01 19.62
N VAL A 285 -19.92 9.91 18.92
CA VAL A 285 -18.82 9.65 17.94
C VAL A 285 -19.26 10.00 16.52
N ILE A 286 -20.56 9.89 16.22
CA ILE A 286 -21.11 10.14 14.88
C ILE A 286 -21.08 11.64 14.57
N PRO A 287 -20.54 12.07 13.42
CA PRO A 287 -20.57 13.47 12.99
C PRO A 287 -22.00 13.98 12.80
N GLU A 288 -22.14 15.29 12.74
CA GLU A 288 -23.39 15.93 12.34
C GLU A 288 -23.80 15.49 10.93
N LYS A 289 -25.09 15.34 10.67
CA LYS A 289 -25.63 14.87 9.39
C LYS A 289 -25.13 15.70 8.19
N ARG A 290 -24.99 17.02 8.36
CA ARG A 290 -24.51 17.92 7.29
C ARG A 290 -23.05 17.66 6.99
N SER A 291 -22.19 17.53 8.02
CA SER A 291 -20.76 17.21 7.85
C SER A 291 -20.57 15.84 7.23
N LEU A 292 -21.36 14.87 7.67
CA LEU A 292 -21.31 13.51 7.11
C LEU A 292 -21.73 13.51 5.63
N ALA A 293 -22.78 14.25 5.27
CA ALA A 293 -23.22 14.35 3.88
C ALA A 293 -22.17 15.01 2.98
N ALA A 294 -21.58 16.13 3.43
CA ALA A 294 -20.52 16.82 2.68
C ALA A 294 -19.26 15.91 2.51
N ALA A 295 -18.84 15.25 3.59
CA ALA A 295 -17.74 14.30 3.54
C ALA A 295 -18.02 13.08 2.64
N THR A 296 -19.27 12.61 2.62
CA THR A 296 -19.68 11.51 1.73
C THR A 296 -19.60 11.91 0.26
N VAL A 297 -20.08 13.11 -0.09
CA VAL A 297 -19.98 13.62 -1.48
C VAL A 297 -18.50 13.75 -1.88
N PHE A 298 -17.67 14.32 -1.01
CA PHE A 298 -16.23 14.41 -1.24
C PHE A 298 -15.60 13.02 -1.44
N ALA A 299 -15.93 12.07 -0.57
CA ALA A 299 -15.43 10.70 -0.65
C ALA A 299 -15.84 10.03 -1.97
N LEU A 300 -17.10 10.16 -2.39
CA LEU A 300 -17.57 9.60 -3.66
C LEU A 300 -16.81 10.16 -4.87
N LEU A 301 -16.58 11.46 -4.91
CA LEU A 301 -15.80 12.07 -5.99
C LEU A 301 -14.35 11.58 -6.01
N CYS A 302 -13.72 11.50 -4.85
CA CYS A 302 -12.33 11.02 -4.74
C CYS A 302 -12.20 9.51 -5.01
N THR A 303 -13.19 8.69 -4.64
CA THR A 303 -13.18 7.26 -4.97
C THR A 303 -13.38 6.99 -6.46
N ILE A 304 -14.21 7.80 -7.13
CA ILE A 304 -14.32 7.74 -8.60
C ILE A 304 -12.98 8.13 -9.25
N ALA A 305 -12.32 9.18 -8.77
CA ALA A 305 -11.00 9.56 -9.26
C ALA A 305 -9.95 8.44 -9.03
N MET A 306 -9.98 7.79 -7.85
CA MET A 306 -9.09 6.66 -7.55
C MET A 306 -9.36 5.48 -8.48
N ALA A 307 -10.62 5.14 -8.75
CA ALA A 307 -10.98 4.08 -9.68
C ALA A 307 -10.46 4.38 -11.11
N ASN A 308 -10.58 5.63 -11.58
CA ASN A 308 -10.01 6.03 -12.87
C ASN A 308 -8.48 5.90 -12.89
N LEU A 309 -7.80 6.29 -11.79
CA LEU A 309 -6.35 6.10 -11.69
C LEU A 309 -5.98 4.61 -11.70
N ALA A 310 -6.73 3.77 -10.97
CA ALA A 310 -6.44 2.34 -10.90
C ALA A 310 -6.48 1.65 -12.27
N VAL A 311 -7.38 2.06 -13.16
CA VAL A 311 -7.52 1.49 -14.51
C VAL A 311 -6.75 2.29 -15.58
N ASP A 312 -6.03 3.35 -15.22
CA ASP A 312 -5.23 4.11 -16.18
C ASP A 312 -4.09 3.24 -16.72
N GLY A 313 -4.06 3.06 -18.04
CA GLY A 313 -3.15 2.15 -18.72
C GLY A 313 -3.61 0.69 -18.75
N VAL A 314 -4.77 0.36 -18.14
CA VAL A 314 -5.44 -0.94 -18.26
C VAL A 314 -6.64 -0.75 -19.21
N GLY A 315 -6.78 -1.63 -20.18
CA GLY A 315 -7.87 -1.55 -21.18
C GLY A 315 -7.47 -2.17 -22.51
N THR A 316 -6.20 -2.06 -22.86
CA THR A 316 -5.65 -2.81 -24.00
C THR A 316 -4.29 -3.35 -23.60
N ASP A 317 -4.17 -4.64 -23.49
CA ASP A 317 -2.94 -5.32 -23.13
C ASP A 317 -2.43 -6.16 -24.31
N GLU A 318 -1.19 -5.96 -24.69
CA GLU A 318 -0.46 -6.79 -25.62
C GLU A 318 0.17 -7.94 -24.80
N SER A 319 -0.68 -8.92 -24.39
CA SER A 319 -0.28 -10.00 -23.46
C SER A 319 0.89 -10.80 -24.01
N ASN A 320 0.95 -10.97 -25.32
CA ASN A 320 2.05 -11.69 -25.96
C ASN A 320 2.35 -11.13 -27.37
N PRO A 321 3.27 -10.16 -27.49
CA PRO A 321 3.57 -9.51 -28.76
C PRO A 321 4.23 -10.44 -29.76
N ASN A 322 4.90 -11.51 -29.32
CA ASN A 322 5.66 -12.45 -30.17
C ASN A 322 5.67 -13.86 -29.57
N MET A 323 4.52 -14.51 -29.46
CA MET A 323 4.42 -15.90 -29.05
C MET A 323 4.94 -16.83 -30.17
N ARG A 324 6.08 -17.46 -29.93
CA ARG A 324 6.68 -18.43 -30.87
C ARG A 324 6.24 -19.84 -30.52
N ILE A 325 5.80 -20.59 -31.55
CA ILE A 325 5.22 -21.92 -31.43
C ILE A 325 6.07 -22.89 -32.25
N GLY A 326 6.69 -23.87 -31.58
CA GLY A 326 7.43 -24.95 -32.25
C GLY A 326 6.50 -25.92 -33.00
N ALA A 327 7.04 -26.67 -33.94
CA ALA A 327 6.25 -27.56 -34.83
C ALA A 327 5.41 -28.61 -34.06
N ASP A 328 5.91 -29.09 -32.91
CA ASP A 328 5.25 -30.13 -32.10
C ASP A 328 4.79 -29.60 -30.74
N ASP A 329 4.94 -28.28 -30.46
CA ASP A 329 4.66 -27.68 -29.19
C ASP A 329 3.23 -27.12 -29.12
N VAL A 330 2.63 -27.22 -27.94
CA VAL A 330 1.41 -26.48 -27.59
C VAL A 330 1.83 -25.34 -26.66
N ASN A 331 1.69 -24.12 -27.13
CA ASN A 331 1.94 -22.95 -26.33
C ASN A 331 0.64 -22.49 -25.67
N ILE A 332 0.78 -21.92 -24.46
CA ILE A 332 -0.34 -21.51 -23.65
C ILE A 332 -0.15 -20.04 -23.27
N ASP A 333 -1.20 -19.26 -23.46
CA ASP A 333 -1.38 -17.95 -22.84
C ASP A 333 -2.63 -17.96 -21.97
N THR A 334 -2.81 -17.00 -21.08
CA THR A 334 -3.93 -16.96 -20.13
C THR A 334 -4.70 -15.66 -20.22
N ILE A 335 -6.01 -15.75 -20.14
CA ILE A 335 -6.91 -14.61 -19.93
C ILE A 335 -7.24 -14.60 -18.45
N GLU A 336 -6.53 -13.72 -17.70
CA GLU A 336 -6.65 -13.58 -16.24
C GLU A 336 -7.49 -12.36 -15.84
N VAL A 337 -8.03 -11.64 -16.81
CA VAL A 337 -8.87 -10.46 -16.55
C VAL A 337 -10.30 -10.90 -16.30
N HIS A 338 -10.93 -10.30 -15.31
CA HIS A 338 -12.31 -10.57 -14.93
C HIS A 338 -13.16 -9.32 -15.15
N SER A 339 -14.25 -9.50 -15.91
CA SER A 339 -15.22 -8.46 -16.17
C SER A 339 -16.63 -8.99 -15.94
N LEU A 340 -17.39 -8.28 -15.07
CA LEU A 340 -18.77 -8.66 -14.72
C LEU A 340 -19.80 -8.20 -15.76
N TRP A 341 -19.46 -7.17 -16.55
CA TRP A 341 -20.45 -6.49 -17.41
C TRP A 341 -20.13 -6.57 -18.89
N ASP A 342 -18.86 -6.53 -19.25
CA ASP A 342 -18.43 -6.56 -20.64
C ASP A 342 -17.49 -7.74 -20.88
N PRO A 343 -17.65 -8.51 -21.97
CA PRO A 343 -16.71 -9.56 -22.29
C PRO A 343 -15.33 -8.99 -22.62
N VAL A 344 -14.31 -9.81 -22.43
CA VAL A 344 -12.94 -9.49 -22.84
C VAL A 344 -12.82 -9.67 -24.34
N GLY A 345 -12.52 -8.60 -25.08
CA GLY A 345 -12.17 -8.65 -26.49
C GLY A 345 -10.77 -9.24 -26.65
N VAL A 346 -10.62 -10.23 -27.52
CA VAL A 346 -9.33 -10.87 -27.82
C VAL A 346 -9.07 -10.78 -29.30
N GLU A 347 -7.95 -10.16 -29.69
CA GLU A 347 -7.45 -10.15 -31.07
C GLU A 347 -6.17 -10.96 -31.15
N ILE A 348 -6.16 -11.98 -32.03
CA ILE A 348 -5.02 -12.83 -32.27
C ILE A 348 -4.62 -12.70 -33.72
N VAL A 349 -3.38 -12.32 -33.99
CA VAL A 349 -2.84 -12.12 -35.33
C VAL A 349 -1.71 -13.11 -35.57
N ASN A 350 -1.78 -13.87 -36.67
CA ASN A 350 -0.66 -14.69 -37.11
C ASN A 350 0.37 -13.79 -37.83
N VAL A 351 1.48 -13.51 -37.16
CA VAL A 351 2.60 -12.71 -37.66
C VAL A 351 3.76 -13.58 -38.15
N GLY A 352 3.61 -14.90 -38.04
CA GLY A 352 4.61 -15.88 -38.43
C GLY A 352 4.54 -16.31 -39.92
N GLU A 353 5.27 -17.36 -40.25
CA GLU A 353 5.41 -17.89 -41.61
C GLU A 353 4.65 -19.21 -41.80
N THR A 354 3.94 -19.70 -40.78
CA THR A 354 3.20 -20.97 -40.82
C THR A 354 1.77 -20.76 -40.28
N PRO A 355 0.76 -21.50 -40.83
CA PRO A 355 -0.58 -21.49 -40.27
C PRO A 355 -0.57 -22.03 -38.84
N VAL A 356 -1.38 -21.40 -37.95
CA VAL A 356 -1.49 -21.74 -36.52
C VAL A 356 -2.93 -22.05 -36.15
N TYR A 357 -3.15 -23.20 -35.51
CA TYR A 357 -4.45 -23.49 -34.90
C TYR A 357 -4.47 -22.89 -33.50
N VAL A 358 -5.47 -22.03 -33.23
CA VAL A 358 -5.69 -21.35 -31.95
C VAL A 358 -7.00 -21.82 -31.37
N VAL A 359 -6.99 -22.08 -30.06
CA VAL A 359 -8.16 -22.48 -29.28
C VAL A 359 -8.25 -21.63 -28.04
N ILE A 360 -9.43 -21.07 -27.76
CA ILE A 360 -9.75 -20.44 -26.46
C ILE A 360 -10.71 -21.37 -25.71
N VAL A 361 -10.38 -21.72 -24.51
CA VAL A 361 -11.11 -22.70 -23.73
C VAL A 361 -10.99 -22.44 -22.22
N ASP A 362 -12.04 -22.76 -21.46
CA ASP A 362 -11.98 -22.68 -19.99
C ASP A 362 -10.89 -23.61 -19.43
N ARG A 363 -10.14 -23.12 -18.44
CA ARG A 363 -9.05 -23.84 -17.80
C ARG A 363 -9.47 -25.19 -17.22
N SER A 364 -10.70 -25.28 -16.67
CA SER A 364 -11.21 -26.52 -16.10
C SER A 364 -11.32 -27.64 -17.10
N HIS A 365 -11.50 -27.30 -18.39
CA HIS A 365 -11.53 -28.27 -19.48
C HIS A 365 -10.13 -28.78 -19.90
N VAL A 366 -9.09 -27.98 -19.67
CA VAL A 366 -7.71 -28.33 -20.04
C VAL A 366 -7.01 -29.18 -18.96
N VAL A 367 -7.27 -28.87 -17.69
CA VAL A 367 -6.62 -29.53 -16.54
C VAL A 367 -6.71 -31.06 -16.58
N PRO A 368 -7.87 -31.69 -16.89
CA PRO A 368 -7.98 -33.16 -16.96
C PRO A 368 -7.12 -33.79 -18.08
N HIS A 369 -6.77 -33.01 -19.09
CA HIS A 369 -6.00 -33.42 -20.26
C HIS A 369 -4.54 -32.97 -20.22
N THR A 370 -4.03 -32.63 -19.04
CA THR A 370 -2.64 -32.18 -18.81
C THR A 370 -1.91 -33.16 -17.90
N ASP A 371 -0.82 -33.77 -18.39
CA ASP A 371 0.08 -34.60 -17.57
C ASP A 371 1.50 -34.04 -17.62
N LYS A 372 2.07 -33.76 -16.42
CA LYS A 372 3.44 -33.26 -16.23
C LYS A 372 3.81 -32.04 -17.11
N GLY A 373 2.83 -31.17 -17.34
CA GLY A 373 3.01 -29.94 -18.13
C GLY A 373 2.85 -30.15 -19.65
N HIS A 374 2.54 -31.38 -20.10
CA HIS A 374 2.16 -31.64 -21.48
C HIS A 374 0.65 -31.65 -21.64
N VAL A 375 0.16 -30.86 -22.57
CA VAL A 375 -1.25 -30.74 -22.92
C VAL A 375 -1.59 -31.73 -24.03
N ASP A 376 -2.58 -32.59 -23.77
CA ASP A 376 -3.12 -33.48 -24.78
C ASP A 376 -4.09 -32.71 -25.69
N TRP A 377 -3.52 -32.11 -26.74
CA TRP A 377 -4.25 -31.31 -27.71
C TRP A 377 -5.43 -32.06 -28.37
N ASP A 378 -5.20 -33.30 -28.78
CA ASP A 378 -6.20 -34.06 -29.51
C ASP A 378 -7.41 -34.39 -28.62
N SER A 379 -7.19 -34.66 -27.36
CA SER A 379 -8.26 -34.85 -26.37
C SER A 379 -9.06 -33.58 -26.10
N ILE A 380 -8.40 -32.41 -26.07
CA ILE A 380 -9.08 -31.10 -25.85
C ILE A 380 -9.94 -30.78 -27.07
N VAL A 381 -9.42 -30.91 -28.28
CA VAL A 381 -10.15 -30.62 -29.51
C VAL A 381 -11.28 -31.64 -29.75
N ALA A 382 -11.09 -32.92 -29.42
CA ALA A 382 -12.13 -33.92 -29.50
C ALA A 382 -13.29 -33.68 -28.49
N GLY A 383 -13.01 -33.02 -27.38
CA GLY A 383 -14.00 -32.64 -26.37
C GLY A 383 -14.72 -31.32 -26.64
N SER A 384 -14.43 -30.63 -27.76
CA SER A 384 -14.98 -29.31 -28.08
C SER A 384 -16.51 -29.26 -28.12
N ASP A 385 -17.16 -30.29 -28.59
CA ASP A 385 -18.62 -30.36 -28.65
C ASP A 385 -19.30 -30.40 -27.26
N LEU A 386 -18.54 -30.67 -26.19
CA LEU A 386 -19.03 -30.79 -24.83
C LEU A 386 -18.80 -29.48 -24.02
N ASN A 387 -18.03 -28.55 -24.55
CA ASN A 387 -17.74 -27.29 -23.93
C ASN A 387 -18.34 -26.11 -24.71
N PRO A 388 -19.35 -25.41 -24.18
CA PRO A 388 -20.00 -24.32 -24.90
C PRO A 388 -19.07 -23.10 -25.07
N ASP A 389 -18.03 -22.99 -24.28
CA ASP A 389 -17.09 -21.86 -24.29
C ASP A 389 -15.86 -22.14 -25.15
N PHE A 390 -15.84 -23.32 -25.83
CA PHE A 390 -14.76 -23.66 -26.74
C PHE A 390 -14.87 -22.89 -28.06
N GLN A 391 -13.83 -22.12 -28.34
CA GLN A 391 -13.69 -21.42 -29.61
C GLN A 391 -12.37 -21.84 -30.26
N GLY A 392 -12.40 -22.19 -31.54
CA GLY A 392 -11.21 -22.63 -32.24
C GLY A 392 -11.18 -22.17 -33.69
N VAL A 393 -10.01 -21.78 -34.18
CA VAL A 393 -9.79 -21.29 -35.52
C VAL A 393 -8.38 -21.65 -36.01
N VAL A 394 -8.25 -21.88 -37.31
CA VAL A 394 -6.93 -21.94 -37.98
C VAL A 394 -6.67 -20.59 -38.61
N LEU A 395 -5.58 -19.95 -38.25
CA LEU A 395 -5.15 -18.66 -38.79
C LEU A 395 -4.08 -18.89 -39.85
N ASP A 396 -4.36 -18.52 -41.08
CA ASP A 396 -3.38 -18.45 -42.14
C ASP A 396 -2.38 -17.30 -41.90
N ILE A 397 -1.30 -17.27 -42.66
CA ILE A 397 -0.25 -16.27 -42.57
C ILE A 397 -0.82 -14.87 -42.77
N GLY A 398 -0.63 -13.98 -41.80
CA GLY A 398 -1.14 -12.58 -41.82
C GLY A 398 -2.63 -12.45 -41.51
N GLU A 399 -3.31 -13.54 -41.17
CA GLU A 399 -4.73 -13.53 -40.77
C GLU A 399 -4.89 -13.12 -39.29
N SER A 400 -6.00 -12.46 -38.98
CA SER A 400 -6.39 -12.10 -37.61
C SER A 400 -7.74 -12.71 -37.24
N TRP A 401 -7.87 -13.05 -35.97
CA TRP A 401 -9.12 -13.49 -35.37
C TRP A 401 -9.48 -12.59 -34.20
N VAL A 402 -10.67 -12.03 -34.26
CA VAL A 402 -11.25 -11.18 -33.16
C VAL A 402 -12.42 -11.95 -32.58
N THR A 403 -12.42 -12.10 -31.28
CA THR A 403 -13.49 -12.78 -30.55
C THR A 403 -13.70 -12.14 -29.17
N GLU A 404 -14.76 -12.54 -28.50
CA GLU A 404 -15.10 -12.11 -27.15
C GLU A 404 -15.17 -13.32 -26.22
N VAL A 405 -14.68 -13.14 -24.98
CA VAL A 405 -14.65 -14.18 -23.95
C VAL A 405 -15.31 -13.65 -22.68
N GLU A 406 -16.33 -14.35 -22.20
CA GLU A 406 -16.97 -13.99 -20.93
C GLU A 406 -16.16 -14.51 -19.75
N THR A 407 -15.80 -13.59 -18.84
CA THR A 407 -15.02 -13.89 -17.62
C THR A 407 -15.70 -13.28 -16.39
N PRO A 408 -16.96 -13.68 -16.06
CA PRO A 408 -17.77 -13.01 -15.04
C PRO A 408 -17.32 -13.28 -13.59
N SER A 409 -16.34 -14.15 -13.36
CA SER A 409 -15.90 -14.54 -12.04
C SER A 409 -14.38 -14.67 -11.97
N ILE A 410 -13.81 -14.32 -10.84
CA ILE A 410 -12.37 -14.53 -10.53
C ILE A 410 -11.93 -15.99 -10.63
N TYR A 411 -12.87 -16.92 -10.77
CA TYR A 411 -12.58 -18.34 -10.96
C TYR A 411 -12.63 -18.74 -12.45
N ASP A 412 -13.14 -17.87 -13.32
CA ASP A 412 -13.27 -18.13 -14.76
C ASP A 412 -11.97 -17.73 -15.47
N THR A 413 -11.05 -18.65 -15.50
CA THR A 413 -9.76 -18.46 -16.22
C THR A 413 -9.83 -19.18 -17.54
N HIS A 414 -9.67 -18.45 -18.64
CA HIS A 414 -9.58 -19.02 -19.98
C HIS A 414 -8.12 -19.14 -20.41
N LEU A 415 -7.85 -20.20 -21.19
CA LEU A 415 -6.54 -20.45 -21.77
C LEU A 415 -6.62 -20.28 -23.28
N ILE A 416 -5.62 -19.61 -23.84
CA ILE A 416 -5.36 -19.54 -25.28
C ILE A 416 -4.31 -20.59 -25.61
N LEU A 417 -4.72 -21.66 -26.23
CA LEU A 417 -3.83 -22.76 -26.67
C LEU A 417 -3.51 -22.59 -28.13
N CYS A 418 -2.24 -22.69 -28.49
CA CYS A 418 -1.77 -22.49 -29.84
C CYS A 418 -0.87 -23.63 -30.27
N ARG A 419 -1.09 -24.13 -31.50
CA ARG A 419 -0.27 -25.16 -32.15
C ARG A 419 -0.12 -24.88 -33.65
N VAL A 420 1.03 -25.18 -34.22
CA VAL A 420 1.21 -25.12 -35.67
C VAL A 420 0.21 -26.05 -36.36
N ALA A 421 -0.49 -25.55 -37.37
CA ALA A 421 -1.49 -26.32 -38.09
C ALA A 421 -0.85 -27.22 -39.14
N GLY A 422 -1.18 -28.53 -39.14
CA GLY A 422 -0.69 -29.50 -40.08
C GLY A 422 0.74 -30.01 -39.81
N ILE A 423 1.39 -30.53 -40.88
CA ILE A 423 2.75 -31.14 -40.83
C ILE A 423 3.79 -30.09 -41.26
N ALA A 424 3.63 -28.85 -40.89
CA ALA A 424 4.54 -27.79 -41.30
C ALA A 424 5.84 -27.84 -40.46
N GLU A 425 6.97 -27.98 -41.15
CA GLU A 425 8.30 -27.75 -40.57
C GLU A 425 8.51 -26.22 -40.49
N GLY A 426 8.06 -25.60 -39.41
CA GLY A 426 8.21 -24.15 -39.23
C GLY A 426 7.86 -23.70 -37.83
N VAL A 427 8.18 -22.44 -37.52
CA VAL A 427 7.84 -21.78 -36.29
C VAL A 427 6.61 -20.89 -36.53
N GLY A 428 5.54 -21.12 -35.78
CA GLY A 428 4.41 -20.19 -35.72
C GLY A 428 4.76 -19.00 -34.89
N GLU A 429 4.20 -17.85 -35.21
CA GLU A 429 4.35 -16.63 -34.42
C GLU A 429 3.02 -15.88 -34.33
N LEU A 430 2.54 -15.67 -33.14
CA LEU A 430 1.28 -14.95 -32.88
C LEU A 430 1.51 -13.67 -32.06
N ARG A 431 0.68 -12.66 -32.34
CA ARG A 431 0.48 -11.50 -31.46
C ARG A 431 -0.90 -11.61 -30.85
N ILE A 432 -0.99 -11.49 -29.54
CA ILE A 432 -2.24 -11.55 -28.79
C ILE A 432 -2.45 -10.20 -28.09
N THR A 433 -3.57 -9.57 -28.38
CA THR A 433 -4.00 -8.31 -27.78
C THR A 433 -5.34 -8.52 -27.12
N MET A 434 -5.51 -8.06 -25.89
CA MET A 434 -6.75 -8.10 -25.11
C MET A 434 -7.26 -6.69 -24.90
N ASP A 435 -8.57 -6.49 -25.09
CA ASP A 435 -9.29 -5.25 -24.78
C ASP A 435 -10.39 -5.55 -23.76
N TYR A 436 -10.37 -4.83 -22.63
CA TYR A 436 -11.24 -5.14 -21.50
C TYR A 436 -11.46 -3.96 -20.58
N VAL A 437 -12.55 -4.05 -19.77
CA VAL A 437 -12.80 -3.17 -18.64
C VAL A 437 -12.66 -4.00 -17.36
N ASP A 438 -11.63 -3.74 -16.57
CA ASP A 438 -11.42 -4.41 -15.28
C ASP A 438 -12.35 -3.82 -14.21
N ASP A 439 -13.62 -4.25 -14.21
CA ASP A 439 -14.61 -3.76 -13.26
C ASP A 439 -14.39 -4.26 -11.83
N GLU A 440 -13.76 -5.40 -11.63
CA GLU A 440 -13.32 -5.87 -10.31
C GLU A 440 -12.30 -4.91 -9.70
N LEU A 441 -11.32 -4.46 -10.50
CA LEU A 441 -10.34 -3.46 -10.07
C LEU A 441 -11.01 -2.13 -9.74
N ILE A 442 -11.95 -1.67 -10.57
CA ILE A 442 -12.74 -0.45 -10.35
C ILE A 442 -13.48 -0.53 -9.01
N TRP A 443 -14.23 -1.61 -8.77
CA TRP A 443 -14.99 -1.77 -7.53
C TRP A 443 -14.07 -1.88 -6.32
N SER A 444 -12.98 -2.61 -6.44
CA SER A 444 -11.98 -2.75 -5.37
C SER A 444 -11.36 -1.40 -5.01
N ALA A 445 -10.96 -0.61 -6.02
CA ALA A 445 -10.43 0.73 -5.83
C ALA A 445 -11.43 1.66 -5.14
N MET A 446 -12.69 1.63 -5.57
CA MET A 446 -13.75 2.42 -4.95
C MET A 446 -13.98 2.02 -3.49
N LEU A 447 -14.23 0.74 -3.22
CA LEU A 447 -14.60 0.27 -1.89
C LEU A 447 -13.50 0.44 -0.86
N LEU A 448 -12.25 0.13 -1.22
CA LEU A 448 -11.11 0.24 -0.31
C LEU A 448 -10.71 1.70 -0.05
N SER A 449 -11.02 2.61 -0.97
CA SER A 449 -10.68 4.04 -0.84
C SER A 449 -11.71 4.86 -0.04
N VAL A 450 -12.98 4.39 0.06
CA VAL A 450 -14.04 5.11 0.78
C VAL A 450 -13.64 5.54 2.20
N PRO A 451 -13.07 4.68 3.07
CA PRO A 451 -12.71 5.07 4.42
C PRO A 451 -11.70 6.22 4.46
N ALA A 452 -10.70 6.20 3.57
CA ALA A 452 -9.66 7.22 3.49
C ALA A 452 -10.26 8.58 3.12
N PHE A 453 -11.01 8.63 2.04
CA PHE A 453 -11.59 9.89 1.56
C PHE A 453 -12.73 10.40 2.43
N LEU A 454 -13.49 9.51 3.09
CA LEU A 454 -14.49 9.93 4.07
C LEU A 454 -13.84 10.63 5.27
N ILE A 455 -12.75 10.09 5.80
CA ILE A 455 -11.99 10.70 6.88
C ILE A 455 -11.40 12.04 6.43
N ALA A 456 -10.80 12.09 5.25
CA ALA A 456 -10.27 13.32 4.67
C ALA A 456 -11.37 14.39 4.52
N GLY A 457 -12.53 14.02 3.98
CA GLY A 457 -13.68 14.92 3.83
C GLY A 457 -14.20 15.47 5.15
N LEU A 458 -14.26 14.64 6.22
CA LEU A 458 -14.65 15.09 7.55
C LEU A 458 -13.65 16.11 8.14
N VAL A 459 -12.36 15.91 7.93
CA VAL A 459 -11.31 16.82 8.40
C VAL A 459 -11.37 18.15 7.65
N ILE A 460 -11.50 18.10 6.33
CA ILE A 460 -11.58 19.29 5.48
C ILE A 460 -12.82 20.11 5.85
N GLU A 461 -13.99 19.48 5.96
CA GLU A 461 -15.22 20.15 6.33
C GLU A 461 -15.12 20.81 7.72
N GLN A 462 -14.54 20.13 8.69
CA GLN A 462 -14.33 20.69 10.02
C GLN A 462 -13.37 21.89 10.00
N ALA A 463 -12.32 21.85 9.19
CA ALA A 463 -11.37 22.95 9.03
C ALA A 463 -12.06 24.18 8.39
N MET A 464 -12.87 23.98 7.35
CA MET A 464 -13.62 25.04 6.69
C MET A 464 -14.60 25.74 7.63
N ARG A 465 -15.36 25.00 8.44
CA ARG A 465 -16.28 25.58 9.42
C ARG A 465 -15.58 26.48 10.45
N ARG A 466 -14.45 26.02 10.99
CA ARG A 466 -13.67 26.82 11.93
C ARG A 466 -13.21 28.14 11.34
N SER A 467 -12.79 28.12 10.07
CA SER A 467 -12.41 29.34 9.36
C SER A 467 -13.60 30.29 9.15
N GLU A 468 -14.79 29.77 8.86
CA GLU A 468 -16.01 30.58 8.72
C GLU A 468 -16.42 31.23 10.05
N ASP A 469 -16.34 30.48 11.16
CA ASP A 469 -16.65 30.99 12.51
C ASP A 469 -15.68 32.10 12.93
N GLU A 470 -14.36 31.92 12.73
CA GLU A 470 -13.33 32.92 13.03
C GLU A 470 -13.51 34.21 12.19
N VAL A 471 -13.84 34.10 10.90
CA VAL A 471 -14.14 35.25 10.03
C VAL A 471 -15.42 35.95 10.48
N GLY A 472 -16.44 35.19 10.89
CA GLY A 472 -17.69 35.72 11.42
C GLY A 472 -17.51 36.52 12.73
N GLU A 473 -16.71 36.00 13.65
CA GLU A 473 -16.36 36.71 14.92
C GLU A 473 -15.57 37.99 14.64
N GLN A 474 -14.56 37.96 13.78
CA GLN A 474 -13.80 39.16 13.39
C GLN A 474 -14.67 40.22 12.71
N ALA A 475 -15.63 39.82 11.87
CA ALA A 475 -16.55 40.72 11.22
C ALA A 475 -17.54 41.37 12.23
N ALA A 476 -17.94 40.63 13.25
CA ALA A 476 -18.79 41.13 14.33
C ALA A 476 -18.05 42.15 15.24
N ASP A 477 -16.78 41.87 15.57
CA ASP A 477 -15.93 42.77 16.38
C ASP A 477 -15.60 44.09 15.65
N VAL A 478 -15.54 44.09 14.32
CA VAL A 478 -15.33 45.32 13.52
C VAL A 478 -16.60 46.19 13.42
N GLN A 479 -17.78 45.58 13.65
CA GLN A 479 -19.08 46.27 13.59
C GLN A 479 -19.57 46.76 14.97
N ALA A 480 -18.94 46.30 16.07
CA ALA A 480 -19.23 46.73 17.45
C ALA A 480 -18.30 47.86 17.89
#